data_5a80307fda8f30f4123b09c590cf7a0b
#
_entry.id   5a80307fda8f30f4123b09c590cf7a0b
#
_cell.length_a   1.000
_cell.length_b   1.000
_cell.length_c   1.000
_cell.angle_alpha   90.00
_cell.angle_beta   90.00
_cell.angle_gamma   90.00
#
_symmetry.space_group_name_H-M   'P 1'
#
loop_
_entity.id
_entity.type
_entity.pdbx_description
1 polymer ?
#
loop_
_entity_poly.entity_id
_entity_poly.type
_entity_poly.pdbx_seq_one_letter_code
_entity_poly.pdbx_strand_id
1 'polypeptide(L)'
;MSNGSIVKVSGPLVIAEGMRDANLFDVVRVSNERLIGEIIEMHGDRASIQVYEETAGLRAGEPVESTGVPLSVELGPGLIGGIFDGIQRPLESIMEKIGNNLSRGIEVPSISRESVWKFEATKSAGDKVVGGDTIGIVQETETVKHKILVPPGVRGTIASISSGEYKLEDPVGKLTTEKGEEINLMLYQRWPVRRGRPYVKKHAPTMPLVTGQRVIDCMFPIAKGGVAAIPGPFGSGKTVTQHQLAKWAQADIVVYIGCGERGNEMTDVLNEFPELIDPYTGESLMKRTVLIANTSDMPVAAREASIYTGITIAEYFRDMGYSVALMADSTSRWAEALREMSGRLEEMPGEEGYPAYLGSRLAQFYERAGRVTTLGSEGLEGSLSAIGAVSPPGGDISEPVSQATLRIVKVFWGLDAGLAYKRHFPAINWLTSYSLYTDSLAGWFEENVSPEWNGNRARMMLILQEEAELEEIVKLVGMDALSSSDRLKMEVARSIREDFLHQLAFHEVDTHTSLKKQDFMMKLILDYYDKATGALEMGADIEALVALPVREKIGRFKYVTEDDAENEFVSIGAQLAFELSELLNKED
;
A
#
# COMPACT_ATOMS: atom_id res chain seq x y z
N MET A 1 -4.57 -35.84 -15.35
CA MET A 1 -5.50 -34.70 -15.42
C MET A 1 -6.88 -35.27 -15.21
N SER A 2 -7.61 -34.76 -14.21
CA SER A 2 -8.98 -35.21 -13.96
C SER A 2 -9.92 -34.49 -14.92
N ASN A 3 -10.75 -35.24 -15.63
CA ASN A 3 -11.73 -34.71 -16.56
C ASN A 3 -13.11 -34.96 -15.99
N GLY A 4 -13.80 -33.91 -15.61
CA GLY A 4 -15.16 -33.95 -15.11
C GLY A 4 -16.16 -33.33 -16.06
N SER A 5 -17.40 -33.22 -15.61
CA SER A 5 -18.47 -32.57 -16.35
C SER A 5 -19.29 -31.65 -15.44
N ILE A 6 -19.80 -30.55 -15.99
CA ILE A 6 -20.65 -29.59 -15.28
C ILE A 6 -21.97 -30.26 -14.91
N VAL A 7 -22.35 -30.15 -13.63
CA VAL A 7 -23.64 -30.58 -13.11
C VAL A 7 -24.59 -29.41 -12.86
N LYS A 8 -24.05 -28.30 -12.32
CA LYS A 8 -24.83 -27.11 -11.94
C LYS A 8 -24.03 -25.84 -12.21
N VAL A 9 -24.70 -24.80 -12.68
CA VAL A 9 -24.15 -23.44 -12.81
C VAL A 9 -25.01 -22.48 -11.98
N SER A 10 -24.37 -21.71 -11.12
CA SER A 10 -25.03 -20.71 -10.25
C SER A 10 -24.20 -19.43 -10.18
N GLY A 11 -24.38 -18.56 -11.18
CA GLY A 11 -23.50 -17.39 -11.36
C GLY A 11 -22.04 -17.85 -11.55
N PRO A 12 -21.06 -17.25 -10.84
CA PRO A 12 -19.65 -17.63 -10.96
C PRO A 12 -19.31 -19.00 -10.34
N LEU A 13 -20.26 -19.64 -9.64
CA LEU A 13 -20.09 -20.96 -9.06
C LEU A 13 -20.55 -22.04 -10.02
N VAL A 14 -19.66 -22.96 -10.36
CA VAL A 14 -19.92 -24.15 -11.17
C VAL A 14 -19.65 -25.39 -10.33
N ILE A 15 -20.57 -26.37 -10.33
CA ILE A 15 -20.36 -27.66 -9.71
C ILE A 15 -20.10 -28.68 -10.82
N ALA A 16 -18.98 -29.39 -10.72
CA ALA A 16 -18.60 -30.46 -11.64
C ALA A 16 -18.49 -31.77 -10.88
N GLU A 17 -18.82 -32.90 -11.57
CA GLU A 17 -18.61 -34.26 -11.07
C GLU A 17 -17.50 -34.97 -11.86
N GLY A 18 -16.99 -36.08 -11.34
CA GLY A 18 -15.87 -36.79 -11.92
C GLY A 18 -14.49 -36.21 -11.59
N MET A 19 -14.41 -35.34 -10.59
CA MET A 19 -13.21 -34.59 -10.23
C MET A 19 -12.37 -35.24 -9.10
N ARG A 20 -12.51 -36.55 -8.88
CA ARG A 20 -11.90 -37.28 -7.75
C ARG A 20 -10.39 -37.08 -7.58
N ASP A 21 -9.66 -36.96 -8.69
CA ASP A 21 -8.19 -36.86 -8.70
C ASP A 21 -7.68 -35.39 -8.70
N ALA A 22 -8.59 -34.43 -8.63
CA ALA A 22 -8.24 -33.02 -8.52
C ALA A 22 -7.99 -32.62 -7.07
N ASN A 23 -7.20 -31.58 -6.85
CA ASN A 23 -6.91 -31.04 -5.53
C ASN A 23 -7.67 -29.74 -5.29
N LEU A 24 -7.87 -29.42 -4.02
CA LEU A 24 -8.36 -28.11 -3.60
C LEU A 24 -7.40 -27.02 -4.10
N PHE A 25 -7.94 -25.95 -4.65
CA PHE A 25 -7.24 -24.83 -5.28
C PHE A 25 -6.57 -25.13 -6.62
N ASP A 26 -6.77 -26.32 -7.21
CA ASP A 26 -6.34 -26.53 -8.60
C ASP A 26 -7.09 -25.58 -9.54
N VAL A 27 -6.36 -24.99 -10.47
CA VAL A 27 -6.96 -24.28 -11.61
C VAL A 27 -7.59 -25.30 -12.56
N VAL A 28 -8.78 -24.98 -13.01
CA VAL A 28 -9.54 -25.80 -13.98
C VAL A 28 -9.89 -24.99 -15.23
N ARG A 29 -10.09 -25.68 -16.33
CA ARG A 29 -10.66 -25.16 -17.58
C ARG A 29 -12.09 -25.63 -17.69
N VAL A 30 -13.02 -24.69 -17.63
CA VAL A 30 -14.46 -24.96 -17.59
C VAL A 30 -15.06 -24.75 -18.95
N SER A 31 -15.83 -25.73 -19.43
CA SER A 31 -16.52 -25.78 -20.70
C SER A 31 -15.61 -25.88 -21.92
N ASN A 32 -16.22 -25.96 -23.11
CA ASN A 32 -15.52 -25.91 -24.38
C ASN A 32 -14.86 -24.54 -24.64
N GLU A 33 -15.34 -23.49 -23.96
CA GLU A 33 -14.76 -22.13 -24.00
C GLU A 33 -13.49 -22.01 -23.16
N ARG A 34 -13.14 -23.04 -22.35
CA ARG A 34 -11.93 -23.11 -21.50
C ARG A 34 -11.81 -21.98 -20.48
N LEU A 35 -12.94 -21.57 -19.91
CA LEU A 35 -12.95 -20.51 -18.89
C LEU A 35 -12.08 -20.89 -17.69
N ILE A 36 -11.35 -19.91 -17.16
CA ILE A 36 -10.48 -20.13 -16.01
C ILE A 36 -11.32 -20.21 -14.73
N GLY A 37 -11.15 -21.28 -13.96
CA GLY A 37 -11.75 -21.45 -12.65
C GLY A 37 -10.78 -22.06 -11.65
N GLU A 38 -11.14 -22.04 -10.38
CA GLU A 38 -10.39 -22.64 -9.26
C GLU A 38 -11.33 -23.51 -8.43
N ILE A 39 -10.87 -24.67 -8.03
CA ILE A 39 -11.60 -25.54 -7.12
C ILE A 39 -11.54 -24.95 -5.71
N ILE A 40 -12.68 -24.57 -5.14
CA ILE A 40 -12.76 -23.95 -3.81
C ILE A 40 -13.31 -24.88 -2.74
N GLU A 41 -13.93 -26.00 -3.17
CA GLU A 41 -14.48 -27.01 -2.27
C GLU A 41 -14.56 -28.35 -2.97
N MET A 42 -14.41 -29.44 -2.20
CA MET A 42 -14.49 -30.82 -2.70
C MET A 42 -15.42 -31.66 -1.84
N HIS A 43 -16.39 -32.34 -2.46
CA HIS A 43 -17.28 -33.29 -1.82
C HIS A 43 -17.29 -34.62 -2.59
N GLY A 44 -16.45 -35.56 -2.18
CA GLY A 44 -16.28 -36.85 -2.85
C GLY A 44 -15.66 -36.68 -4.25
N ASP A 45 -16.45 -36.93 -5.31
CA ASP A 45 -16.03 -36.71 -6.69
C ASP A 45 -16.56 -35.41 -7.30
N ARG A 46 -17.28 -34.61 -6.51
CA ARG A 46 -17.79 -33.30 -6.91
C ARG A 46 -16.90 -32.18 -6.44
N ALA A 47 -16.63 -31.25 -7.35
CA ALA A 47 -15.91 -30.02 -7.07
C ALA A 47 -16.83 -28.80 -7.22
N SER A 48 -16.78 -27.90 -6.24
CA SER A 48 -17.31 -26.55 -6.37
C SER A 48 -16.21 -25.66 -6.94
N ILE A 49 -16.47 -25.07 -8.09
CA ILE A 49 -15.50 -24.32 -8.89
C ILE A 49 -15.95 -22.88 -8.96
N GLN A 50 -15.08 -21.99 -8.57
CA GLN A 50 -15.23 -20.56 -8.75
C GLN A 50 -14.64 -20.17 -10.10
N VAL A 51 -15.47 -19.66 -11.01
CA VAL A 51 -15.02 -19.23 -12.34
C VAL A 51 -14.68 -17.76 -12.33
N TYR A 52 -13.52 -17.40 -12.86
CA TYR A 52 -12.97 -16.05 -12.91
C TYR A 52 -13.50 -15.19 -14.07
N GLU A 53 -14.33 -15.79 -14.92
CA GLU A 53 -14.91 -15.17 -16.09
C GLU A 53 -16.44 -15.28 -16.05
N GLU A 54 -17.12 -14.60 -16.97
CA GLU A 54 -18.57 -14.67 -17.06
C GLU A 54 -19.05 -16.07 -17.46
N THR A 55 -19.98 -16.64 -16.72
CA THR A 55 -20.49 -18.00 -16.87
C THR A 55 -21.80 -18.10 -17.66
N ALA A 56 -22.33 -16.96 -18.13
CA ALA A 56 -23.56 -16.96 -18.92
C ALA A 56 -23.43 -17.86 -20.17
N GLY A 57 -24.40 -18.74 -20.37
CA GLY A 57 -24.41 -19.67 -21.51
C GLY A 57 -23.78 -21.03 -21.25
N LEU A 58 -23.10 -21.26 -20.12
CA LEU A 58 -22.61 -22.58 -19.73
C LEU A 58 -23.76 -23.57 -19.52
N ARG A 59 -23.54 -24.84 -19.87
CA ARG A 59 -24.55 -25.90 -19.81
C ARG A 59 -24.06 -27.09 -18.98
N ALA A 60 -24.98 -27.78 -18.34
CA ALA A 60 -24.69 -29.07 -17.74
C ALA A 60 -24.22 -30.08 -18.81
N GLY A 61 -23.26 -30.94 -18.45
CA GLY A 61 -22.62 -31.88 -19.32
C GLY A 61 -21.39 -31.37 -20.07
N GLU A 62 -21.10 -30.08 -20.06
CA GLU A 62 -19.86 -29.55 -20.64
C GLU A 62 -18.62 -29.96 -19.83
N PRO A 63 -17.45 -30.11 -20.51
CA PRO A 63 -16.25 -30.64 -19.86
C PRO A 63 -15.64 -29.71 -18.86
N VAL A 64 -15.00 -30.27 -17.83
CA VAL A 64 -14.13 -29.54 -16.87
C VAL A 64 -12.81 -30.29 -16.77
N GLU A 65 -11.71 -29.60 -17.06
CA GLU A 65 -10.34 -30.16 -17.05
C GLU A 65 -9.52 -29.54 -15.91
N SER A 66 -9.01 -30.36 -14.99
CA SER A 66 -8.04 -29.88 -13.99
C SER A 66 -6.65 -29.76 -14.60
N THR A 67 -5.98 -28.63 -14.30
CA THR A 67 -4.57 -28.40 -14.68
C THR A 67 -3.59 -29.09 -13.72
N GLY A 68 -4.06 -29.49 -12.52
CA GLY A 68 -3.23 -30.09 -11.46
C GLY A 68 -2.27 -29.09 -10.79
N VAL A 69 -2.44 -27.79 -11.03
CA VAL A 69 -1.63 -26.72 -10.41
C VAL A 69 -2.53 -25.62 -9.85
N PRO A 70 -2.17 -25.02 -8.72
CA PRO A 70 -2.94 -23.93 -8.13
C PRO A 70 -2.81 -22.63 -8.94
N LEU A 71 -3.73 -21.68 -8.70
CA LEU A 71 -3.65 -20.35 -9.29
C LEU A 71 -2.30 -19.72 -8.92
N SER A 72 -1.51 -19.44 -9.94
CA SER A 72 -0.13 -18.98 -9.81
C SER A 72 0.10 -17.75 -10.69
N VAL A 73 0.96 -16.85 -10.22
CA VAL A 73 1.44 -15.72 -11.01
C VAL A 73 2.79 -16.01 -11.63
N GLU A 74 3.03 -15.41 -12.78
CA GLU A 74 4.35 -15.39 -13.43
C GLU A 74 5.14 -14.21 -12.88
N LEU A 75 6.36 -14.46 -12.43
CA LEU A 75 7.23 -13.52 -11.76
C LEU A 75 8.55 -13.43 -12.54
N GLY A 76 8.77 -12.33 -13.23
CA GLY A 76 9.92 -12.11 -14.11
C GLY A 76 9.94 -10.70 -14.70
N PRO A 77 10.94 -10.37 -15.53
CA PRO A 77 11.02 -9.09 -16.21
C PRO A 77 9.79 -8.84 -17.10
N GLY A 78 9.30 -7.61 -17.08
CA GLY A 78 8.07 -7.21 -17.78
C GLY A 78 6.85 -7.04 -16.86
N LEU A 79 7.05 -7.13 -15.55
CA LEU A 79 6.03 -6.82 -14.55
C LEU A 79 5.90 -5.31 -14.31
N ILE A 80 7.02 -4.60 -14.25
CA ILE A 80 7.03 -3.16 -13.99
C ILE A 80 6.42 -2.41 -15.17
N GLY A 81 5.56 -1.45 -14.87
CA GLY A 81 4.77 -0.72 -15.86
C GLY A 81 3.57 -1.50 -16.40
N GLY A 82 3.42 -2.77 -16.01
CA GLY A 82 2.31 -3.62 -16.44
C GLY A 82 1.00 -3.31 -15.74
N ILE A 83 -0.09 -3.45 -16.48
CA ILE A 83 -1.48 -3.34 -16.00
C ILE A 83 -2.14 -4.69 -16.17
N PHE A 84 -2.49 -5.32 -15.05
CA PHE A 84 -3.03 -6.66 -15.00
C PHE A 84 -4.43 -6.68 -14.38
N ASP A 85 -5.22 -7.70 -14.71
CA ASP A 85 -6.45 -7.99 -13.97
C ASP A 85 -6.20 -8.83 -12.70
N GLY A 86 -7.28 -9.22 -12.01
CA GLY A 86 -7.19 -9.96 -10.75
C GLY A 86 -6.51 -11.33 -10.82
N ILE A 87 -6.36 -11.92 -12.00
CA ILE A 87 -5.67 -13.20 -12.23
C ILE A 87 -4.42 -13.05 -13.11
N GLN A 88 -3.87 -11.85 -13.13
CA GLN A 88 -2.65 -11.49 -13.88
C GLN A 88 -2.80 -11.59 -15.41
N ARG A 89 -3.97 -11.36 -15.99
CA ARG A 89 -4.07 -11.19 -17.44
C ARG A 89 -3.64 -9.76 -17.80
N PRO A 90 -2.74 -9.58 -18.80
CA PRO A 90 -2.25 -8.26 -19.19
C PRO A 90 -3.32 -7.51 -20.00
N LEU A 91 -3.90 -6.45 -19.43
CA LEU A 91 -5.03 -5.75 -20.01
C LEU A 91 -4.68 -5.03 -21.32
N GLU A 92 -3.50 -4.43 -21.41
CA GLU A 92 -3.03 -3.76 -22.64
C GLU A 92 -2.89 -4.75 -23.81
N SER A 93 -2.21 -5.88 -23.58
CA SER A 93 -2.06 -6.92 -24.62
C SER A 93 -3.38 -7.54 -25.05
N ILE A 94 -4.34 -7.64 -24.15
CA ILE A 94 -5.69 -8.10 -24.46
C ILE A 94 -6.41 -7.08 -25.34
N MET A 95 -6.34 -5.77 -24.96
CA MET A 95 -6.95 -4.69 -25.71
C MET A 95 -6.39 -4.60 -27.15
N GLU A 96 -5.08 -4.77 -27.33
CA GLU A 96 -4.44 -4.80 -28.65
C GLU A 96 -4.94 -5.95 -29.54
N LYS A 97 -5.20 -7.14 -28.94
CA LYS A 97 -5.62 -8.33 -29.69
C LYS A 97 -7.09 -8.35 -30.07
N ILE A 98 -7.97 -7.86 -29.19
CA ILE A 98 -9.43 -8.05 -29.33
C ILE A 98 -10.24 -6.76 -29.20
N GLY A 99 -9.58 -5.61 -28.99
CA GLY A 99 -10.23 -4.33 -28.78
C GLY A 99 -10.76 -4.14 -27.35
N ASN A 100 -11.69 -3.20 -27.18
CA ASN A 100 -12.11 -2.70 -25.87
C ASN A 100 -13.00 -3.64 -25.04
N ASN A 101 -13.41 -4.79 -25.60
CA ASN A 101 -14.27 -5.73 -24.90
C ASN A 101 -13.49 -6.98 -24.49
N LEU A 102 -13.45 -7.29 -23.20
CA LEU A 102 -12.92 -8.53 -22.68
C LEU A 102 -13.78 -9.71 -23.14
N SER A 103 -13.23 -10.55 -24.04
CA SER A 103 -13.89 -11.80 -24.45
C SER A 103 -13.50 -12.94 -23.51
N ARG A 104 -14.39 -13.90 -23.35
CA ARG A 104 -14.20 -15.07 -22.49
C ARG A 104 -13.20 -16.06 -23.11
N GLY A 105 -12.54 -16.84 -22.26
CA GLY A 105 -11.66 -17.93 -22.69
C GLY A 105 -10.38 -17.51 -23.40
N ILE A 106 -9.98 -16.23 -23.28
CA ILE A 106 -8.76 -15.74 -23.92
C ILE A 106 -7.54 -16.17 -23.11
N GLU A 107 -6.65 -16.89 -23.77
CA GLU A 107 -5.34 -17.23 -23.22
C GLU A 107 -4.29 -16.25 -23.77
N VAL A 108 -3.79 -15.40 -22.88
CA VAL A 108 -2.66 -14.49 -23.14
C VAL A 108 -1.64 -14.73 -22.04
N PRO A 109 -0.35 -14.91 -22.37
CA PRO A 109 0.69 -15.00 -21.35
C PRO A 109 0.70 -13.76 -20.47
N SER A 110 0.87 -13.93 -19.17
CA SER A 110 0.87 -12.82 -18.19
C SER A 110 2.00 -11.84 -18.44
N ILE A 111 3.16 -12.33 -18.87
CA ILE A 111 4.31 -11.52 -19.26
C ILE A 111 4.61 -11.80 -20.74
N SER A 112 5.00 -10.78 -21.50
CA SER A 112 5.31 -10.89 -22.93
C SER A 112 6.35 -11.97 -23.22
N ARG A 113 6.05 -12.87 -24.17
CA ARG A 113 7.00 -13.87 -24.68
C ARG A 113 7.86 -13.36 -25.82
N GLU A 114 7.48 -12.21 -26.39
CA GLU A 114 8.21 -11.63 -27.53
C GLU A 114 9.32 -10.67 -27.09
N SER A 115 9.23 -10.12 -25.90
CA SER A 115 10.23 -9.22 -25.35
C SER A 115 11.56 -9.91 -25.14
N VAL A 116 12.63 -9.26 -25.59
CA VAL A 116 14.02 -9.71 -25.44
C VAL A 116 14.68 -8.94 -24.33
N TRP A 117 15.29 -9.64 -23.41
CA TRP A 117 15.92 -9.08 -22.22
C TRP A 117 17.42 -9.32 -22.23
N LYS A 118 18.20 -8.27 -21.96
CA LYS A 118 19.65 -8.40 -21.77
C LYS A 118 19.92 -8.90 -20.35
N PHE A 119 20.31 -10.17 -20.26
CA PHE A 119 20.68 -10.81 -19.00
C PHE A 119 22.19 -10.72 -18.77
N GLU A 120 22.58 -10.27 -17.60
CA GLU A 120 23.97 -10.22 -17.13
C GLU A 120 24.14 -11.20 -15.98
N ALA A 121 24.87 -12.29 -16.21
CA ALA A 121 25.13 -13.32 -15.19
C ALA A 121 26.03 -12.78 -14.07
N THR A 122 25.65 -13.01 -12.82
CA THR A 122 26.43 -12.67 -11.61
C THR A 122 27.10 -13.87 -10.98
N LYS A 123 26.75 -15.08 -11.42
CA LYS A 123 27.33 -16.36 -10.99
C LYS A 123 27.99 -17.05 -12.18
N SER A 124 28.82 -18.06 -11.88
CA SER A 124 29.57 -18.83 -12.87
C SER A 124 29.26 -20.32 -12.74
N ALA A 125 29.61 -21.09 -13.78
CA ALA A 125 29.55 -22.54 -13.71
C ALA A 125 30.45 -23.06 -12.58
N GLY A 126 29.93 -23.98 -11.78
CA GLY A 126 30.58 -24.53 -10.57
C GLY A 126 30.15 -23.83 -9.27
N ASP A 127 29.50 -22.68 -9.31
CA ASP A 127 29.01 -22.01 -8.11
C ASP A 127 27.86 -22.79 -7.47
N LYS A 128 27.91 -22.94 -6.16
CA LYS A 128 26.81 -23.50 -5.37
C LYS A 128 25.81 -22.40 -5.06
N VAL A 129 24.53 -22.67 -5.29
CA VAL A 129 23.44 -21.74 -5.07
C VAL A 129 22.29 -22.40 -4.32
N VAL A 130 21.55 -21.56 -3.60
CA VAL A 130 20.34 -21.94 -2.87
C VAL A 130 19.17 -21.05 -3.33
N GLY A 131 17.95 -21.48 -3.03
CA GLY A 131 16.75 -20.69 -3.35
C GLY A 131 16.87 -19.27 -2.79
N GLY A 132 16.63 -18.28 -3.65
CA GLY A 132 16.76 -16.86 -3.31
C GLY A 132 18.10 -16.20 -3.71
N ASP A 133 19.12 -16.99 -4.08
CA ASP A 133 20.37 -16.43 -4.60
C ASP A 133 20.16 -15.74 -5.95
N THR A 134 20.82 -14.60 -6.15
CA THR A 134 20.82 -13.89 -7.42
C THR A 134 21.76 -14.56 -8.40
N ILE A 135 21.26 -15.01 -9.55
CA ILE A 135 22.07 -15.62 -10.62
C ILE A 135 22.45 -14.64 -11.73
N GLY A 136 21.75 -13.54 -11.83
CA GLY A 136 22.01 -12.49 -12.79
C GLY A 136 21.01 -11.35 -12.67
N ILE A 137 21.20 -10.32 -13.52
CA ILE A 137 20.44 -9.08 -13.49
C ILE A 137 19.93 -8.76 -14.90
N VAL A 138 18.72 -8.24 -14.98
CA VAL A 138 18.13 -7.62 -16.17
C VAL A 138 17.78 -6.18 -15.83
N GLN A 139 18.22 -5.21 -16.63
CA GLN A 139 17.78 -3.83 -16.49
C GLN A 139 16.36 -3.72 -17.07
N GLU A 140 15.34 -3.73 -16.22
CA GLU A 140 13.93 -3.72 -16.65
C GLU A 140 13.46 -2.30 -17.02
N THR A 141 13.76 -1.33 -16.15
CA THR A 141 13.54 0.10 -16.40
C THR A 141 14.80 0.87 -16.00
N GLU A 142 14.85 2.18 -16.23
CA GLU A 142 15.98 3.02 -15.82
C GLU A 142 16.26 2.94 -14.32
N THR A 143 15.23 2.69 -13.53
CA THR A 143 15.28 2.70 -12.07
C THR A 143 15.32 1.31 -11.45
N VAL A 144 14.82 0.29 -12.15
CA VAL A 144 14.64 -1.07 -11.60
C VAL A 144 15.58 -2.07 -12.26
N LYS A 145 16.47 -2.63 -11.44
CA LYS A 145 17.31 -3.77 -11.78
C LYS A 145 16.63 -5.05 -11.35
N HIS A 146 16.06 -5.78 -12.29
CA HIS A 146 15.39 -7.04 -12.01
C HIS A 146 16.42 -8.13 -11.70
N LYS A 147 16.49 -8.58 -10.46
CA LYS A 147 17.36 -9.69 -10.04
C LYS A 147 16.68 -11.02 -10.35
N ILE A 148 17.36 -11.84 -11.13
CA ILE A 148 16.88 -13.20 -11.43
C ILE A 148 17.31 -14.13 -10.29
N LEU A 149 16.32 -14.63 -9.56
CA LEU A 149 16.53 -15.41 -8.34
C LEU A 149 16.36 -16.91 -8.61
N VAL A 150 17.18 -17.73 -7.94
CA VAL A 150 16.93 -19.17 -7.87
C VAL A 150 15.58 -19.39 -7.18
N PRO A 151 14.68 -20.22 -7.76
CA PRO A 151 13.37 -20.47 -7.16
C PRO A 151 13.47 -21.01 -5.72
N PRO A 152 12.54 -20.61 -4.82
CA PRO A 152 12.52 -21.14 -3.46
C PRO A 152 12.45 -22.66 -3.41
N GLY A 153 13.25 -23.28 -2.53
CA GLY A 153 13.32 -24.74 -2.38
C GLY A 153 14.26 -25.44 -3.34
N VAL A 154 14.82 -24.75 -4.33
CA VAL A 154 15.84 -25.28 -5.24
C VAL A 154 17.23 -25.01 -4.65
N ARG A 155 18.12 -26.00 -4.70
CA ARG A 155 19.54 -25.86 -4.35
C ARG A 155 20.39 -26.80 -5.20
N GLY A 156 21.59 -26.37 -5.51
CA GLY A 156 22.50 -27.18 -6.34
C GLY A 156 23.74 -26.41 -6.78
N THR A 157 24.36 -26.90 -7.85
CA THR A 157 25.54 -26.29 -8.46
C THR A 157 25.18 -25.86 -9.89
N ILE A 158 25.57 -24.66 -10.26
CA ILE A 158 25.36 -24.16 -11.62
C ILE A 158 26.22 -24.98 -12.59
N ALA A 159 25.58 -25.70 -13.51
CA ALA A 159 26.24 -26.47 -14.55
C ALA A 159 26.69 -25.58 -15.70
N SER A 160 25.84 -24.63 -16.11
CA SER A 160 26.14 -23.62 -17.11
C SER A 160 25.30 -22.37 -16.92
N ILE A 161 25.83 -21.20 -17.21
CA ILE A 161 25.14 -19.93 -17.25
C ILE A 161 25.89 -18.98 -18.19
N SER A 162 25.19 -18.16 -18.96
CA SER A 162 25.83 -17.20 -19.87
C SER A 162 25.04 -15.90 -19.94
N SER A 163 25.76 -14.79 -20.02
CA SER A 163 25.18 -13.48 -20.32
C SER A 163 24.80 -13.41 -21.79
N GLY A 164 23.72 -12.71 -22.10
CA GLY A 164 23.22 -12.57 -23.48
C GLY A 164 21.83 -11.97 -23.53
N GLU A 165 21.27 -11.99 -24.72
CA GLU A 165 19.89 -11.59 -24.98
C GLU A 165 19.00 -12.83 -24.99
N TYR A 166 17.95 -12.83 -24.15
CA TYR A 166 17.06 -13.96 -23.98
C TYR A 166 15.61 -13.52 -23.97
N LYS A 167 14.73 -14.36 -24.52
CA LYS A 167 13.29 -14.30 -24.25
C LYS A 167 13.00 -15.00 -22.92
N LEU A 168 11.81 -14.78 -22.36
CA LEU A 168 11.45 -15.40 -21.06
C LEU A 168 11.51 -16.92 -21.05
N GLU A 169 11.20 -17.57 -22.17
CA GLU A 169 11.19 -19.04 -22.28
C GLU A 169 12.54 -19.65 -22.65
N ASP A 170 13.53 -18.81 -22.92
CA ASP A 170 14.88 -19.27 -23.20
C ASP A 170 15.63 -19.54 -21.88
N PRO A 171 16.25 -20.72 -21.70
CA PRO A 171 17.03 -21.00 -20.50
C PRO A 171 18.34 -20.19 -20.53
N VAL A 172 18.59 -19.41 -19.48
CA VAL A 172 19.85 -18.65 -19.30
C VAL A 172 21.00 -19.52 -18.78
N GLY A 173 20.66 -20.71 -18.29
CA GLY A 173 21.63 -21.65 -17.76
C GLY A 173 20.96 -22.95 -17.29
N LYS A 174 21.78 -23.80 -16.68
CA LYS A 174 21.36 -25.07 -16.06
C LYS A 174 21.94 -25.21 -14.67
N LEU A 175 21.17 -25.80 -13.78
CA LEU A 175 21.54 -26.13 -12.42
C LEU A 175 21.43 -27.63 -12.21
N THR A 176 22.45 -28.26 -11.62
CA THR A 176 22.41 -29.64 -11.16
C THR A 176 22.05 -29.64 -9.67
N THR A 177 20.92 -30.23 -9.32
CA THR A 177 20.47 -30.33 -7.91
C THR A 177 21.35 -31.30 -7.12
N GLU A 178 21.23 -31.26 -5.79
CA GLU A 178 21.91 -32.24 -4.90
C GLU A 178 21.50 -33.70 -5.19
N LYS A 179 20.34 -33.90 -5.83
CA LYS A 179 19.85 -35.22 -6.26
C LYS A 179 20.37 -35.65 -7.64
N GLY A 180 21.14 -34.80 -8.29
CA GLY A 180 21.67 -35.05 -9.64
C GLY A 180 20.69 -34.75 -10.78
N GLU A 181 19.55 -34.09 -10.51
CA GLU A 181 18.60 -33.67 -11.51
C GLU A 181 19.06 -32.35 -12.15
N GLU A 182 18.95 -32.24 -13.48
CA GLU A 182 19.19 -30.98 -14.18
C GLU A 182 17.90 -30.14 -14.26
N ILE A 183 17.99 -28.89 -13.86
CA ILE A 183 16.90 -27.89 -13.93
C ILE A 183 17.37 -26.74 -14.80
N ASN A 184 16.52 -26.29 -15.73
CA ASN A 184 16.74 -25.07 -16.50
C ASN A 184 16.55 -23.83 -15.62
N LEU A 185 17.48 -22.89 -15.68
CA LEU A 185 17.39 -21.57 -15.08
C LEU A 185 16.74 -20.65 -16.09
N MET A 186 15.57 -20.09 -15.72
CA MET A 186 14.74 -19.23 -16.56
C MET A 186 14.75 -17.81 -16.03
N LEU A 187 14.40 -16.84 -16.87
CA LEU A 187 14.23 -15.44 -16.46
C LEU A 187 12.97 -15.23 -15.60
N TYR A 188 12.07 -16.18 -15.54
CA TYR A 188 10.84 -16.09 -14.76
C TYR A 188 10.61 -17.35 -13.93
N GLN A 189 9.75 -17.22 -12.93
CA GLN A 189 9.26 -18.31 -12.10
C GLN A 189 7.75 -18.18 -11.88
N ARG A 190 7.08 -19.28 -11.53
CA ARG A 190 5.68 -19.28 -11.13
C ARG A 190 5.54 -19.49 -9.63
N TRP A 191 4.60 -18.76 -9.01
CA TRP A 191 4.34 -18.89 -7.58
C TRP A 191 2.84 -18.90 -7.29
N PRO A 192 2.33 -19.84 -6.44
CA PRO A 192 0.93 -19.89 -6.05
C PRO A 192 0.53 -18.64 -5.27
N VAL A 193 -0.53 -17.95 -5.69
CA VAL A 193 -0.93 -16.66 -5.11
C VAL A 193 -1.38 -16.74 -3.65
N ARG A 194 -2.01 -17.86 -3.26
CA ARG A 194 -2.52 -18.07 -1.89
C ARG A 194 -1.42 -18.44 -0.90
N ARG A 195 -0.21 -18.70 -1.36
CA ARG A 195 0.94 -19.05 -0.53
C ARG A 195 1.91 -17.89 -0.44
N GLY A 196 2.15 -17.38 0.79
CA GLY A 196 3.19 -16.37 1.03
C GLY A 196 4.57 -16.86 0.59
N ARG A 197 5.40 -15.97 0.08
CA ARG A 197 6.78 -16.31 -0.31
C ARG A 197 7.65 -16.43 0.95
N PRO A 198 8.50 -17.46 1.03
CA PRO A 198 9.30 -17.72 2.20
C PRO A 198 10.44 -16.70 2.37
N TYR A 199 10.85 -16.52 3.60
CA TYR A 199 11.98 -15.67 4.01
C TYR A 199 12.73 -16.34 5.17
N VAL A 200 13.95 -15.88 5.46
CA VAL A 200 14.77 -16.43 6.56
C VAL A 200 14.29 -15.91 7.91
N LYS A 201 14.11 -14.57 8.01
CA LYS A 201 13.78 -13.92 9.28
C LYS A 201 12.96 -12.65 9.01
N LYS A 202 11.97 -12.39 9.85
CA LYS A 202 11.24 -11.13 9.90
C LYS A 202 11.83 -10.25 11.00
N HIS A 203 12.08 -8.98 10.67
CA HIS A 203 12.69 -8.01 11.56
C HIS A 203 11.64 -7.18 12.30
N ALA A 204 12.05 -6.65 13.45
CA ALA A 204 11.23 -5.66 14.16
C ALA A 204 11.09 -4.37 13.33
N PRO A 205 9.95 -3.68 13.40
CA PRO A 205 9.68 -2.46 12.67
C PRO A 205 10.34 -1.25 13.37
N THR A 206 11.62 -1.01 13.10
CA THR A 206 12.43 0.05 13.73
C THR A 206 12.82 1.19 12.80
N MET A 207 12.39 1.14 11.54
CA MET A 207 12.67 2.18 10.54
C MET A 207 11.35 2.69 9.96
N PRO A 208 11.13 4.02 9.85
CA PRO A 208 9.91 4.56 9.26
C PRO A 208 9.91 4.38 7.74
N LEU A 209 8.72 4.24 7.17
CA LEU A 209 8.48 4.51 5.76
C LEU A 209 8.13 5.99 5.65
N VAL A 210 9.10 6.81 5.28
CA VAL A 210 8.92 8.26 5.14
C VAL A 210 8.03 8.55 3.94
N THR A 211 7.02 9.38 4.12
CA THR A 211 5.99 9.65 3.11
C THR A 211 5.96 11.11 2.63
N GLY A 212 6.62 12.01 3.34
CA GLY A 212 6.54 13.44 3.08
C GLY A 212 5.19 14.08 3.44
N GLN A 213 4.28 13.29 4.02
CA GLN A 213 2.99 13.76 4.53
C GLN A 213 3.11 14.02 6.03
N ARG A 214 3.01 15.30 6.44
CA ARG A 214 3.26 15.72 7.84
C ARG A 214 2.40 15.00 8.87
N VAL A 215 1.11 14.83 8.58
CA VAL A 215 0.19 14.13 9.49
C VAL A 215 0.56 12.66 9.65
N ILE A 216 1.12 12.04 8.63
CA ILE A 216 1.59 10.65 8.66
C ILE A 216 2.94 10.57 9.34
N ASP A 217 3.96 11.20 8.77
CA ASP A 217 5.34 11.04 9.23
C ASP A 217 5.53 11.50 10.68
N CYS A 218 4.89 12.61 11.07
CA CYS A 218 5.00 13.16 12.40
C CYS A 218 4.00 12.52 13.37
N MET A 219 2.68 12.58 13.09
CA MET A 219 1.67 12.20 14.07
C MET A 219 1.43 10.68 14.13
N PHE A 220 1.31 10.03 12.97
CA PHE A 220 0.92 8.62 12.88
C PHE A 220 1.82 7.82 11.94
N PRO A 221 3.13 7.69 12.26
CA PRO A 221 4.11 7.09 11.36
C PRO A 221 3.84 5.61 11.11
N ILE A 222 4.15 5.17 9.89
CA ILE A 222 4.20 3.77 9.51
C ILE A 222 5.66 3.31 9.40
N ALA A 223 5.92 2.08 9.83
CA ALA A 223 7.24 1.49 9.67
C ALA A 223 7.44 0.89 8.28
N LYS A 224 8.67 0.80 7.80
CA LYS A 224 9.04 -0.05 6.66
C LYS A 224 8.68 -1.50 6.97
N GLY A 225 7.87 -2.12 6.11
CA GLY A 225 7.28 -3.41 6.36
C GLY A 225 6.08 -3.39 7.31
N GLY A 226 5.55 -2.21 7.61
CA GLY A 226 4.39 -2.02 8.46
C GLY A 226 3.06 -2.21 7.72
N VAL A 227 1.98 -2.17 8.50
CA VAL A 227 0.61 -2.32 8.01
C VAL A 227 -0.26 -1.17 8.49
N ALA A 228 -0.98 -0.56 7.56
CA ALA A 228 -1.86 0.56 7.83
C ALA A 228 -3.23 0.38 7.16
N ALA A 229 -4.25 0.99 7.75
CA ALA A 229 -5.56 1.13 7.12
C ALA A 229 -5.95 2.61 6.98
N ILE A 230 -6.62 2.92 5.87
CA ILE A 230 -7.20 4.22 5.58
C ILE A 230 -8.73 4.04 5.50
N PRO A 231 -9.45 4.00 6.61
CA PRO A 231 -10.89 3.97 6.58
C PRO A 231 -11.45 5.37 6.40
N GLY A 232 -12.53 5.47 5.66
CA GLY A 232 -13.24 6.73 5.50
C GLY A 232 -14.43 6.62 4.55
N PRO A 233 -15.40 7.55 4.68
CA PRO A 233 -16.55 7.60 3.80
C PRO A 233 -16.14 7.94 2.37
N PHE A 234 -17.07 7.78 1.45
CA PHE A 234 -16.88 8.19 0.06
C PHE A 234 -16.61 9.71 -0.03
N GLY A 235 -15.67 10.09 -0.89
CA GLY A 235 -15.29 11.49 -1.08
C GLY A 235 -14.41 12.11 0.02
N SER A 236 -13.94 11.31 0.99
CA SER A 236 -13.02 11.79 2.05
C SER A 236 -11.55 11.90 1.63
N GLY A 237 -11.21 11.54 0.38
CA GLY A 237 -9.85 11.64 -0.17
C GLY A 237 -8.99 10.40 0.02
N LYS A 238 -9.59 9.19 0.17
CA LYS A 238 -8.83 7.92 0.26
C LYS A 238 -7.87 7.74 -0.91
N THR A 239 -8.39 7.78 -2.12
CA THR A 239 -7.63 7.57 -3.36
C THR A 239 -6.51 8.62 -3.51
N VAL A 240 -6.81 9.90 -3.26
CA VAL A 240 -5.80 10.98 -3.30
C VAL A 240 -4.69 10.72 -2.28
N THR A 241 -5.02 10.30 -1.06
CA THR A 241 -4.03 9.97 -0.03
C THR A 241 -3.14 8.81 -0.48
N GLN A 242 -3.72 7.75 -1.07
CA GLN A 242 -2.94 6.62 -1.60
C GLN A 242 -2.07 7.03 -2.79
N HIS A 243 -2.54 7.89 -3.69
CA HIS A 243 -1.72 8.43 -4.79
C HIS A 243 -0.54 9.25 -4.26
N GLN A 244 -0.75 10.09 -3.24
CA GLN A 244 0.34 10.81 -2.60
C GLN A 244 1.36 9.87 -1.95
N LEU A 245 0.90 8.81 -1.29
CA LEU A 245 1.78 7.78 -0.75
C LEU A 245 2.54 7.03 -1.86
N ALA A 246 1.88 6.65 -2.94
CA ALA A 246 2.54 6.00 -4.08
C ALA A 246 3.63 6.88 -4.71
N LYS A 247 3.37 8.19 -4.81
CA LYS A 247 4.30 9.16 -5.40
C LYS A 247 5.50 9.45 -4.50
N TRP A 248 5.26 9.70 -3.21
CA TRP A 248 6.23 10.32 -2.31
C TRP A 248 6.85 9.37 -1.28
N ALA A 249 6.21 8.22 -1.00
CA ALA A 249 6.79 7.28 -0.05
C ALA A 249 8.18 6.80 -0.51
N GLN A 250 9.10 6.69 0.43
CA GLN A 250 10.45 6.17 0.19
C GLN A 250 10.41 4.65 -0.01
N ALA A 251 9.76 4.24 -1.09
CA ALA A 251 9.69 2.87 -1.58
C ALA A 251 10.31 2.79 -2.97
N ASP A 252 11.03 1.69 -3.25
CA ASP A 252 11.64 1.46 -4.55
C ASP A 252 10.60 1.04 -5.59
N ILE A 253 9.64 0.23 -5.17
CA ILE A 253 8.58 -0.35 -6.00
C ILE A 253 7.22 -0.06 -5.38
N VAL A 254 6.26 0.26 -6.22
CA VAL A 254 4.86 0.43 -5.85
C VAL A 254 4.03 -0.67 -6.51
N VAL A 255 3.18 -1.33 -5.74
CA VAL A 255 2.13 -2.22 -6.25
C VAL A 255 0.79 -1.64 -5.85
N TYR A 256 -0.01 -1.25 -6.82
CA TYR A 256 -1.35 -0.70 -6.60
C TYR A 256 -2.41 -1.71 -7.03
N ILE A 257 -3.32 -2.03 -6.13
CA ILE A 257 -4.42 -2.97 -6.36
C ILE A 257 -5.73 -2.20 -6.30
N GLY A 258 -6.35 -1.95 -7.45
CA GLY A 258 -7.74 -1.54 -7.53
C GLY A 258 -8.64 -2.77 -7.43
N CYS A 259 -9.23 -2.99 -6.26
CA CYS A 259 -10.04 -4.16 -5.97
C CYS A 259 -11.52 -3.79 -5.90
N GLY A 260 -12.25 -4.03 -6.97
CA GLY A 260 -13.69 -3.79 -7.04
C GLY A 260 -14.08 -2.31 -7.07
N GLU A 261 -13.18 -1.44 -7.44
CA GLU A 261 -13.44 -0.02 -7.58
C GLU A 261 -14.30 0.28 -8.82
N ARG A 262 -14.90 1.45 -8.85
CA ARG A 262 -15.74 1.87 -9.98
C ARG A 262 -14.88 2.04 -11.22
N GLY A 263 -15.44 1.72 -12.39
CA GLY A 263 -14.73 1.84 -13.66
C GLY A 263 -14.16 3.24 -13.92
N ASN A 264 -14.89 4.31 -13.57
CA ASN A 264 -14.40 5.68 -13.72
C ASN A 264 -13.21 5.98 -12.77
N GLU A 265 -13.26 5.58 -11.50
CA GLU A 265 -12.16 5.78 -10.54
C GLU A 265 -10.91 5.00 -10.98
N MET A 266 -11.09 3.78 -11.48
CA MET A 266 -9.97 3.01 -12.03
C MET A 266 -9.41 3.62 -13.31
N THR A 267 -10.26 4.18 -14.17
CA THR A 267 -9.83 4.90 -15.37
C THR A 267 -8.99 6.13 -15.01
N ASP A 268 -9.40 6.86 -13.95
CA ASP A 268 -8.61 8.00 -13.45
C ASP A 268 -7.22 7.54 -12.98
N VAL A 269 -7.14 6.45 -12.21
CA VAL A 269 -5.85 5.84 -11.80
C VAL A 269 -4.99 5.47 -13.01
N LEU A 270 -5.56 4.78 -14.00
CA LEU A 270 -4.86 4.34 -15.20
C LEU A 270 -4.37 5.50 -16.08
N ASN A 271 -5.06 6.63 -16.07
CA ASN A 271 -4.66 7.83 -16.78
C ASN A 271 -3.65 8.68 -15.99
N GLU A 272 -3.86 8.83 -14.68
CA GLU A 272 -3.03 9.68 -13.83
C GLU A 272 -1.64 9.07 -13.54
N PHE A 273 -1.56 7.77 -13.24
CA PHE A 273 -0.27 7.15 -12.88
C PHE A 273 0.82 7.27 -13.94
N PRO A 274 0.54 7.11 -15.25
CA PRO A 274 1.55 7.33 -16.28
C PRO A 274 2.02 8.79 -16.39
N GLU A 275 1.16 9.75 -16.02
CA GLU A 275 1.46 11.19 -16.05
C GLU A 275 2.18 11.67 -14.79
N LEU A 276 2.07 10.94 -13.69
CA LEU A 276 2.79 11.25 -12.46
C LEU A 276 4.29 11.06 -12.65
N ILE A 277 5.04 12.09 -12.30
CA ILE A 277 6.49 12.05 -12.30
C ILE A 277 7.00 11.60 -10.93
N ASP A 278 7.87 10.61 -10.94
CA ASP A 278 8.59 10.19 -9.74
C ASP A 278 9.55 11.29 -9.30
N PRO A 279 9.37 11.87 -8.12
CA PRO A 279 10.17 13.01 -7.65
C PRO A 279 11.64 12.69 -7.42
N TYR A 280 11.98 11.40 -7.25
CA TYR A 280 13.35 10.97 -6.98
C TYR A 280 14.16 10.73 -8.25
N THR A 281 13.49 10.37 -9.35
CA THR A 281 14.16 9.99 -10.59
C THR A 281 13.85 10.93 -11.75
N GLY A 282 12.78 11.71 -11.69
CA GLY A 282 12.27 12.54 -12.77
C GLY A 282 11.58 11.76 -13.91
N GLU A 283 11.43 10.44 -13.76
CA GLU A 283 10.78 9.55 -14.72
C GLU A 283 9.31 9.33 -14.38
N SER A 284 8.55 8.73 -15.29
CA SER A 284 7.16 8.34 -14.98
C SER A 284 7.10 7.37 -13.80
N LEU A 285 6.16 7.60 -12.89
CA LEU A 285 5.91 6.72 -11.74
C LEU A 285 5.64 5.26 -12.17
N MET A 286 5.07 5.05 -13.35
CA MET A 286 4.85 3.72 -13.92
C MET A 286 6.14 2.92 -14.09
N LYS A 287 7.31 3.56 -14.24
CA LYS A 287 8.60 2.86 -14.36
C LYS A 287 9.07 2.16 -13.08
N ARG A 288 8.33 2.33 -11.97
CA ARG A 288 8.52 1.58 -10.72
C ARG A 288 7.22 1.04 -10.14
N THR A 289 6.15 0.98 -10.94
CA THR A 289 4.80 0.60 -10.47
C THR A 289 4.28 -0.61 -11.21
N VAL A 290 3.54 -1.46 -10.50
CA VAL A 290 2.70 -2.52 -11.05
C VAL A 290 1.26 -2.23 -10.67
N LEU A 291 0.34 -2.24 -11.64
CA LEU A 291 -1.08 -1.99 -11.42
C LEU A 291 -1.88 -3.31 -11.57
N ILE A 292 -2.71 -3.60 -10.57
CA ILE A 292 -3.72 -4.65 -10.65
C ILE A 292 -5.08 -3.95 -10.70
N ALA A 293 -5.75 -4.03 -11.84
CA ALA A 293 -7.02 -3.36 -12.08
C ALA A 293 -8.16 -4.39 -12.14
N ASN A 294 -8.98 -4.42 -11.09
CA ASN A 294 -10.22 -5.19 -11.06
C ASN A 294 -11.37 -4.26 -10.72
N THR A 295 -12.21 -3.96 -11.70
CA THR A 295 -13.37 -3.08 -11.55
C THR A 295 -14.59 -3.81 -10.98
N SER A 296 -15.58 -3.05 -10.52
CA SER A 296 -16.78 -3.58 -9.85
C SER A 296 -17.69 -4.40 -10.78
N ASP A 297 -17.58 -4.23 -12.09
CA ASP A 297 -18.28 -4.99 -13.13
C ASP A 297 -17.58 -6.28 -13.53
N MET A 298 -16.33 -6.47 -13.15
CA MET A 298 -15.60 -7.71 -13.37
C MET A 298 -16.08 -8.83 -12.43
N PRO A 299 -15.88 -10.10 -12.79
CA PRO A 299 -16.32 -11.24 -11.99
C PRO A 299 -15.82 -11.21 -10.55
N VAL A 300 -16.71 -11.56 -9.61
CA VAL A 300 -16.44 -11.54 -8.16
C VAL A 300 -15.21 -12.37 -7.78
N ALA A 301 -15.06 -13.51 -8.44
CA ALA A 301 -13.92 -14.40 -8.24
C ALA A 301 -12.57 -13.74 -8.56
N ALA A 302 -12.50 -13.01 -9.68
CA ALA A 302 -11.29 -12.27 -10.05
C ALA A 302 -11.00 -11.13 -9.06
N ARG A 303 -12.05 -10.52 -8.50
CA ARG A 303 -11.92 -9.52 -7.43
C ARG A 303 -11.29 -10.13 -6.18
N GLU A 304 -11.75 -11.31 -5.76
CA GLU A 304 -11.15 -12.02 -4.62
C GLU A 304 -9.69 -12.38 -4.86
N ALA A 305 -9.35 -12.82 -6.06
CA ALA A 305 -7.98 -13.20 -6.42
C ALA A 305 -7.02 -11.99 -6.52
N SER A 306 -7.51 -10.80 -6.88
CA SER A 306 -6.68 -9.61 -7.14
C SER A 306 -5.75 -9.23 -5.99
N ILE A 307 -6.22 -9.37 -4.75
CA ILE A 307 -5.45 -9.08 -3.53
C ILE A 307 -4.25 -10.04 -3.42
N TYR A 308 -4.47 -11.33 -3.68
CA TYR A 308 -3.39 -12.32 -3.61
C TYR A 308 -2.39 -12.18 -4.77
N THR A 309 -2.88 -11.85 -5.96
CA THR A 309 -2.04 -11.57 -7.14
C THR A 309 -1.09 -10.40 -6.85
N GLY A 310 -1.63 -9.28 -6.38
CA GLY A 310 -0.84 -8.09 -6.11
C GLY A 310 0.18 -8.30 -4.99
N ILE A 311 -0.22 -8.91 -3.86
CA ILE A 311 0.71 -9.11 -2.76
C ILE A 311 1.82 -10.13 -3.09
N THR A 312 1.54 -11.12 -3.94
CA THR A 312 2.55 -12.08 -4.39
C THR A 312 3.60 -11.41 -5.27
N ILE A 313 3.18 -10.52 -6.17
CA ILE A 313 4.10 -9.71 -6.98
C ILE A 313 4.94 -8.79 -6.07
N ALA A 314 4.31 -8.16 -5.08
CA ALA A 314 5.01 -7.32 -4.11
C ALA A 314 6.06 -8.09 -3.30
N GLU A 315 5.73 -9.30 -2.82
CA GLU A 315 6.68 -10.18 -2.13
C GLU A 315 7.86 -10.58 -3.03
N TYR A 316 7.64 -10.77 -4.33
CA TYR A 316 8.70 -11.11 -5.26
C TYR A 316 9.74 -9.99 -5.38
N PHE A 317 9.31 -8.74 -5.49
CA PHE A 317 10.23 -7.60 -5.48
C PHE A 317 10.90 -7.39 -4.12
N ARG A 318 10.17 -7.61 -3.02
CA ARG A 318 10.78 -7.67 -1.66
C ARG A 318 11.93 -8.66 -1.60
N ASP A 319 11.76 -9.86 -2.20
CA ASP A 319 12.77 -10.91 -2.20
C ASP A 319 14.04 -10.52 -2.97
N MET A 320 13.97 -9.53 -3.85
CA MET A 320 15.15 -8.92 -4.51
C MET A 320 15.87 -7.89 -3.62
N GLY A 321 15.35 -7.61 -2.42
CA GLY A 321 15.90 -6.62 -1.49
C GLY A 321 15.32 -5.23 -1.66
N TYR A 322 14.24 -5.06 -2.42
CA TYR A 322 13.56 -3.78 -2.57
C TYR A 322 12.63 -3.45 -1.40
N SER A 323 12.45 -2.16 -1.16
CA SER A 323 11.38 -1.63 -0.32
C SER A 323 10.13 -1.46 -1.18
N VAL A 324 9.11 -2.26 -0.92
CA VAL A 324 7.86 -2.28 -1.69
C VAL A 324 6.75 -1.66 -0.87
N ALA A 325 6.02 -0.72 -1.47
CA ALA A 325 4.78 -0.19 -0.93
C ALA A 325 3.59 -0.78 -1.71
N LEU A 326 2.70 -1.46 -1.02
CA LEU A 326 1.48 -2.02 -1.60
C LEU A 326 0.29 -1.21 -1.11
N MET A 327 -0.50 -0.69 -2.05
CA MET A 327 -1.77 -0.02 -1.80
C MET A 327 -2.90 -0.92 -2.31
N ALA A 328 -3.92 -1.13 -1.48
CA ALA A 328 -5.11 -1.89 -1.86
C ALA A 328 -6.36 -1.00 -1.71
N ASP A 329 -6.99 -0.67 -2.81
CA ASP A 329 -8.22 0.13 -2.87
C ASP A 329 -9.35 -0.69 -3.52
N SER A 330 -10.30 -1.27 -2.78
CA SER A 330 -10.38 -1.28 -1.32
C SER A 330 -10.53 -2.70 -0.78
N THR A 331 -10.05 -2.92 0.43
CA THR A 331 -10.22 -4.21 1.12
C THR A 331 -11.69 -4.49 1.49
N SER A 332 -12.54 -3.46 1.59
CA SER A 332 -13.99 -3.63 1.77
C SER A 332 -14.62 -4.34 0.58
N ARG A 333 -14.21 -4.00 -0.65
CA ARG A 333 -14.72 -4.65 -1.85
C ARG A 333 -14.24 -6.10 -1.97
N TRP A 334 -13.04 -6.38 -1.49
CA TRP A 334 -12.57 -7.75 -1.34
C TRP A 334 -13.41 -8.55 -0.33
N ALA A 335 -13.73 -7.96 0.82
CA ALA A 335 -14.60 -8.59 1.82
C ALA A 335 -16.02 -8.83 1.27
N GLU A 336 -16.57 -7.89 0.49
CA GLU A 336 -17.84 -8.09 -0.21
C GLU A 336 -17.78 -9.29 -1.18
N ALA A 337 -16.68 -9.47 -1.91
CA ALA A 337 -16.47 -10.63 -2.76
C ALA A 337 -16.47 -11.93 -1.95
N LEU A 338 -15.79 -11.97 -0.80
CA LEU A 338 -15.81 -13.11 0.12
C LEU A 338 -17.22 -13.41 0.62
N ARG A 339 -18.01 -12.37 0.97
CA ARG A 339 -19.42 -12.53 1.40
C ARG A 339 -20.28 -13.11 0.29
N GLU A 340 -20.15 -12.62 -0.93
CA GLU A 340 -20.94 -13.12 -2.06
C GLU A 340 -20.62 -14.58 -2.37
N MET A 341 -19.35 -14.95 -2.32
CA MET A 341 -18.91 -16.34 -2.57
C MET A 341 -19.40 -17.29 -1.46
N SER A 342 -19.21 -16.91 -0.21
CA SER A 342 -19.69 -17.67 0.95
C SER A 342 -21.21 -17.90 0.88
N GLY A 343 -21.98 -16.87 0.52
CA GLY A 343 -23.42 -16.99 0.31
C GLY A 343 -23.81 -17.96 -0.80
N ARG A 344 -23.04 -18.03 -1.90
CA ARG A 344 -23.30 -18.99 -3.00
C ARG A 344 -22.90 -20.42 -2.65
N LEU A 345 -21.93 -20.60 -1.77
CA LEU A 345 -21.55 -21.89 -1.19
C LEU A 345 -22.51 -22.36 -0.10
N GLU A 346 -23.50 -21.54 0.24
CA GLU A 346 -24.45 -21.83 1.33
C GLU A 346 -23.75 -22.02 2.70
N GLU A 347 -22.59 -21.37 2.89
CA GLU A 347 -21.88 -21.38 4.16
C GLU A 347 -22.68 -20.63 5.23
N MET A 348 -22.53 -21.04 6.49
CA MET A 348 -23.19 -20.35 7.60
C MET A 348 -22.68 -18.92 7.72
N PRO A 349 -23.55 -17.89 7.57
CA PRO A 349 -23.14 -16.52 7.64
C PRO A 349 -22.76 -16.12 9.08
N GLY A 350 -21.71 -15.31 9.20
CA GLY A 350 -21.36 -14.59 10.41
C GLY A 350 -22.08 -13.24 10.51
N GLU A 351 -21.45 -12.30 11.19
CA GLU A 351 -21.96 -10.95 11.41
C GLU A 351 -22.19 -10.23 10.06
N GLU A 352 -23.34 -9.59 9.90
CA GLU A 352 -23.79 -8.90 8.68
C GLU A 352 -23.68 -9.73 7.37
N GLY A 353 -23.73 -11.06 7.48
CA GLY A 353 -23.64 -11.97 6.34
C GLY A 353 -22.23 -12.20 5.80
N TYR A 354 -21.20 -11.69 6.46
CA TYR A 354 -19.82 -12.02 6.13
C TYR A 354 -19.45 -13.44 6.59
N PRO A 355 -18.50 -14.11 5.91
CA PRO A 355 -18.04 -15.41 6.36
C PRO A 355 -17.33 -15.32 7.72
N ALA A 356 -17.48 -16.33 8.56
CA ALA A 356 -16.86 -16.40 9.87
C ALA A 356 -15.32 -16.29 9.84
N TYR A 357 -14.72 -16.63 8.69
CA TYR A 357 -13.27 -16.56 8.47
C TYR A 357 -12.78 -15.21 7.91
N LEU A 358 -13.62 -14.17 7.83
CA LEU A 358 -13.22 -12.85 7.30
C LEU A 358 -11.97 -12.32 8.02
N GLY A 359 -11.96 -12.33 9.36
CA GLY A 359 -10.83 -11.84 10.13
C GLY A 359 -9.54 -12.61 9.87
N SER A 360 -9.61 -13.93 9.73
CA SER A 360 -8.42 -14.73 9.41
C SER A 360 -7.90 -14.50 7.99
N ARG A 361 -8.78 -14.24 7.00
CA ARG A 361 -8.35 -13.87 5.65
C ARG A 361 -7.66 -12.51 5.59
N LEU A 362 -8.22 -11.51 6.29
CA LEU A 362 -7.58 -10.20 6.44
C LEU A 362 -6.22 -10.31 7.14
N ALA A 363 -6.13 -11.11 8.23
CA ALA A 363 -4.87 -11.34 8.92
C ALA A 363 -3.82 -11.99 8.00
N GLN A 364 -4.19 -13.03 7.25
CA GLN A 364 -3.30 -13.69 6.29
C GLN A 364 -2.75 -12.73 5.23
N PHE A 365 -3.56 -11.77 4.77
CA PHE A 365 -3.11 -10.74 3.85
C PHE A 365 -2.09 -9.79 4.49
N TYR A 366 -2.45 -9.16 5.61
CA TYR A 366 -1.58 -8.19 6.27
C TYR A 366 -0.32 -8.81 6.89
N GLU A 367 -0.37 -10.07 7.32
CA GLU A 367 0.80 -10.78 7.85
C GLU A 367 1.90 -11.04 6.81
N ARG A 368 1.57 -11.00 5.52
CA ARG A 368 2.56 -11.08 4.42
C ARG A 368 3.45 -9.84 4.33
N ALA A 369 3.01 -8.71 4.87
CA ALA A 369 3.84 -7.53 5.01
C ALA A 369 4.93 -7.73 6.07
N GLY A 370 6.07 -7.06 5.89
CA GLY A 370 7.19 -7.12 6.85
C GLY A 370 8.50 -6.67 6.23
N ARG A 371 9.45 -6.31 7.09
CA ARG A 371 10.86 -6.20 6.75
C ARG A 371 11.51 -7.53 7.05
N VAL A 372 12.14 -8.13 6.07
CA VAL A 372 12.65 -9.50 6.15
C VAL A 372 14.08 -9.62 5.64
N THR A 373 14.84 -10.56 6.20
CA THR A 373 16.00 -11.12 5.50
C THR A 373 15.46 -12.13 4.50
N THR A 374 15.74 -11.92 3.22
CA THR A 374 15.26 -12.77 2.13
C THR A 374 15.95 -14.14 2.15
N LEU A 375 15.39 -15.09 1.39
CA LEU A 375 16.11 -16.33 1.12
C LEU A 375 17.42 -16.04 0.37
N GLY A 376 18.30 -17.00 0.38
CA GLY A 376 19.60 -16.90 -0.29
C GLY A 376 20.76 -16.70 0.66
N SER A 377 21.96 -16.88 0.13
CA SER A 377 23.22 -16.78 0.86
C SER A 377 23.72 -15.35 1.02
N GLU A 378 23.11 -14.40 0.29
CA GLU A 378 23.55 -12.99 0.25
C GLU A 378 23.08 -12.17 1.46
N GLY A 379 22.09 -12.67 2.22
CA GLY A 379 21.56 -11.99 3.41
C GLY A 379 20.89 -10.66 3.10
N LEU A 380 20.27 -10.51 1.91
CA LEU A 380 19.60 -9.29 1.50
C LEU A 380 18.41 -9.00 2.43
N GLU A 381 18.21 -7.74 2.73
CA GLU A 381 17.00 -7.25 3.40
C GLU A 381 16.07 -6.60 2.39
N GLY A 382 14.80 -6.95 2.46
CA GLY A 382 13.72 -6.33 1.70
C GLY A 382 12.54 -6.02 2.60
N SER A 383 11.67 -5.13 2.17
CA SER A 383 10.47 -4.79 2.94
C SER A 383 9.23 -4.71 2.05
N LEU A 384 8.10 -5.11 2.63
CA LEU A 384 6.77 -4.96 2.03
C LEU A 384 5.87 -4.28 3.05
N SER A 385 5.51 -3.02 2.77
CA SER A 385 4.55 -2.25 3.56
C SER A 385 3.17 -2.36 2.89
N ALA A 386 2.14 -2.71 3.64
CA ALA A 386 0.78 -2.88 3.11
C ALA A 386 -0.17 -1.82 3.67
N ILE A 387 -0.81 -1.07 2.79
CA ILE A 387 -1.75 0.01 3.10
C ILE A 387 -3.09 -0.32 2.44
N GLY A 388 -4.11 -0.61 3.25
CA GLY A 388 -5.44 -0.95 2.76
C GLY A 388 -6.44 0.17 2.98
N ALA A 389 -7.13 0.60 1.92
CA ALA A 389 -8.30 1.46 2.07
C ALA A 389 -9.49 0.63 2.56
N VAL A 390 -10.26 1.20 3.46
CA VAL A 390 -11.52 0.64 3.95
C VAL A 390 -12.62 1.64 3.69
N SER A 391 -13.73 1.17 3.13
CA SER A 391 -14.88 2.02 2.73
C SER A 391 -16.11 1.59 3.54
N PRO A 392 -16.19 1.97 4.83
CA PRO A 392 -17.32 1.59 5.67
C PRO A 392 -18.61 2.24 5.15
N PRO A 393 -19.71 1.50 5.02
CA PRO A 393 -21.01 2.04 4.62
C PRO A 393 -21.45 3.16 5.59
N GLY A 394 -21.82 4.31 5.02
CA GLY A 394 -22.22 5.47 5.84
C GLY A 394 -21.10 6.08 6.72
N GLY A 395 -19.85 5.63 6.57
CA GLY A 395 -18.73 6.06 7.41
C GLY A 395 -18.70 5.38 8.80
N ASP A 396 -19.51 4.35 9.01
CA ASP A 396 -19.60 3.64 10.29
C ASP A 396 -18.46 2.61 10.42
N ILE A 397 -17.45 2.96 11.21
CA ILE A 397 -16.30 2.08 11.49
C ILE A 397 -16.63 0.89 12.43
N SER A 398 -17.85 0.80 12.95
CA SER A 398 -18.28 -0.36 13.77
C SER A 398 -18.65 -1.58 12.93
N GLU A 399 -18.74 -1.44 11.60
CA GLU A 399 -19.04 -2.54 10.69
C GLU A 399 -17.95 -3.64 10.70
N PRO A 400 -18.29 -4.91 10.35
CA PRO A 400 -17.40 -6.05 10.55
C PRO A 400 -16.04 -5.97 9.86
N VAL A 401 -15.95 -5.41 8.64
CA VAL A 401 -14.69 -5.33 7.89
C VAL A 401 -13.74 -4.33 8.55
N SER A 402 -14.25 -3.16 8.93
CA SER A 402 -13.49 -2.15 9.66
C SER A 402 -13.00 -2.68 10.99
N GLN A 403 -13.88 -3.31 11.78
CA GLN A 403 -13.53 -3.90 13.08
C GLN A 403 -12.49 -5.02 12.96
N ALA A 404 -12.65 -5.91 11.98
CA ALA A 404 -11.67 -6.97 11.73
C ALA A 404 -10.31 -6.38 11.31
N THR A 405 -10.30 -5.35 10.44
CA THR A 405 -9.09 -4.67 10.00
C THR A 405 -8.38 -3.97 11.16
N LEU A 406 -9.11 -3.24 12.00
CA LEU A 406 -8.57 -2.53 13.17
C LEU A 406 -7.83 -3.44 14.15
N ARG A 407 -8.28 -4.69 14.29
CA ARG A 407 -7.62 -5.68 15.17
C ARG A 407 -6.27 -6.17 14.63
N ILE A 408 -6.01 -5.97 13.34
CA ILE A 408 -4.85 -6.53 12.64
C ILE A 408 -3.81 -5.44 12.36
N VAL A 409 -4.24 -4.28 11.84
CA VAL A 409 -3.33 -3.20 11.46
C VAL A 409 -2.73 -2.52 12.68
N LYS A 410 -1.54 -1.97 12.50
CA LYS A 410 -0.84 -1.22 13.56
C LYS A 410 -1.02 0.29 13.41
N VAL A 411 -1.44 0.74 12.24
CA VAL A 411 -1.68 2.16 11.95
C VAL A 411 -3.08 2.33 11.40
N PHE A 412 -3.75 3.34 11.91
CA PHE A 412 -5.10 3.72 11.51
C PHE A 412 -5.14 5.21 11.17
N TRP A 413 -5.37 5.53 9.90
CA TRP A 413 -5.56 6.88 9.41
C TRP A 413 -7.03 7.12 9.10
N GLY A 414 -7.81 7.43 10.12
CA GLY A 414 -9.25 7.64 10.01
C GLY A 414 -9.57 8.92 9.25
N LEU A 415 -10.18 8.80 8.07
CA LEU A 415 -10.62 9.96 7.30
C LEU A 415 -11.97 10.45 7.78
N ASP A 416 -12.07 11.76 7.98
CA ASP A 416 -13.23 12.46 8.51
C ASP A 416 -13.94 13.27 7.42
N ALA A 417 -15.24 13.03 7.23
CA ALA A 417 -16.04 13.76 6.27
C ALA A 417 -16.15 15.26 6.61
N GLY A 418 -16.20 15.60 7.90
CA GLY A 418 -16.27 17.00 8.36
C GLY A 418 -15.02 17.79 8.00
N LEU A 419 -13.83 17.18 8.12
CA LEU A 419 -12.57 17.77 7.66
C LEU A 419 -12.57 17.92 6.12
N ALA A 420 -13.00 16.91 5.39
CA ALA A 420 -13.09 16.97 3.93
C ALA A 420 -14.06 18.07 3.45
N TYR A 421 -15.22 18.22 4.09
CA TYR A 421 -16.15 19.32 3.79
C TYR A 421 -15.57 20.71 4.07
N LYS A 422 -14.72 20.83 5.09
CA LYS A 422 -13.95 22.04 5.38
C LYS A 422 -12.75 22.24 4.46
N ARG A 423 -12.54 21.33 3.50
CA ARG A 423 -11.38 21.28 2.59
C ARG A 423 -10.04 21.17 3.32
N HIS A 424 -10.04 20.59 4.51
CA HIS A 424 -8.83 20.24 5.23
C HIS A 424 -8.32 18.87 4.73
N PHE A 425 -7.19 18.86 4.04
CA PHE A 425 -6.57 17.66 3.48
C PHE A 425 -5.12 17.54 3.92
N PRO A 426 -4.60 16.32 4.11
CA PRO A 426 -5.35 15.05 4.18
C PRO A 426 -6.41 15.12 5.29
N ALA A 427 -7.60 14.56 5.03
CA ALA A 427 -8.72 14.61 5.99
C ALA A 427 -8.57 13.59 7.13
N ILE A 428 -7.34 13.32 7.55
CA ILE A 428 -7.00 12.38 8.63
C ILE A 428 -7.32 13.03 9.98
N ASN A 429 -8.26 12.45 10.69
CA ASN A 429 -8.67 12.94 12.00
C ASN A 429 -7.63 12.56 13.05
N TRP A 430 -6.99 13.57 13.65
CA TRP A 430 -5.92 13.41 14.64
C TRP A 430 -6.38 12.92 16.00
N LEU A 431 -7.67 13.00 16.34
CA LEU A 431 -8.22 12.49 17.60
C LEU A 431 -8.58 11.00 17.54
N THR A 432 -8.91 10.49 16.35
CA THR A 432 -9.33 9.10 16.18
C THR A 432 -8.25 8.21 15.56
N SER A 433 -7.27 8.80 14.89
CA SER A 433 -6.16 8.08 14.27
C SER A 433 -5.09 7.68 15.29
N TYR A 434 -4.34 6.61 14.98
CA TYR A 434 -3.24 6.16 15.84
C TYR A 434 -2.16 5.44 15.05
N SER A 435 -0.98 5.35 15.63
CA SER A 435 0.10 4.46 15.20
C SER A 435 0.70 3.73 16.40
N LEU A 436 0.69 2.40 16.34
CA LEU A 436 1.36 1.54 17.32
C LEU A 436 2.86 1.35 17.03
N TYR A 437 3.36 1.98 15.98
CA TYR A 437 4.80 1.99 15.68
C TYR A 437 5.56 3.14 16.34
N THR A 438 4.87 4.10 16.92
CA THR A 438 5.46 5.33 17.46
C THR A 438 6.65 5.05 18.39
N ASP A 439 6.48 4.16 19.37
CA ASP A 439 7.51 3.84 20.34
C ASP A 439 8.69 3.07 19.70
N SER A 440 8.39 2.17 18.76
CA SER A 440 9.44 1.39 18.07
C SER A 440 10.26 2.22 17.08
N LEU A 441 9.71 3.34 16.60
CA LEU A 441 10.36 4.27 15.68
C LEU A 441 11.05 5.44 16.40
N ALA A 442 10.78 5.64 17.70
CA ALA A 442 11.25 6.79 18.45
C ALA A 442 12.76 6.99 18.36
N GLY A 443 13.55 5.93 18.60
CA GLY A 443 14.99 5.98 18.52
C GLY A 443 15.52 6.37 17.14
N TRP A 444 14.86 5.90 16.07
CA TRP A 444 15.25 6.26 14.71
C TRP A 444 15.06 7.77 14.46
N PHE A 445 13.93 8.35 14.88
CA PHE A 445 13.67 9.78 14.71
C PHE A 445 14.64 10.65 15.54
N GLU A 446 14.97 10.23 16.76
CA GLU A 446 15.93 10.94 17.61
C GLU A 446 17.33 10.96 17.00
N GLU A 447 17.77 9.84 16.41
CA GLU A 447 19.10 9.71 15.79
C GLU A 447 19.20 10.38 14.42
N ASN A 448 18.13 10.35 13.62
CA ASN A 448 18.19 10.75 12.20
C ASN A 448 17.52 12.11 11.90
N VAL A 449 16.70 12.64 12.80
CA VAL A 449 16.01 13.93 12.60
C VAL A 449 16.38 14.93 13.68
N SER A 450 15.91 14.70 14.90
CA SER A 450 16.17 15.60 16.03
C SER A 450 15.91 14.88 17.36
N PRO A 451 16.77 15.07 18.39
CA PRO A 451 16.53 14.56 19.74
C PRO A 451 15.20 15.01 20.35
N GLU A 452 14.67 16.15 19.90
CA GLU A 452 13.44 16.77 20.41
C GLU A 452 12.18 16.30 19.66
N TRP A 453 12.33 15.56 18.55
CA TRP A 453 11.23 15.16 17.67
C TRP A 453 10.05 14.54 18.41
N ASN A 454 10.32 13.51 19.19
CA ASN A 454 9.26 12.77 19.90
C ASN A 454 8.57 13.63 20.98
N GLY A 455 9.34 14.45 21.68
CA GLY A 455 8.82 15.39 22.67
C GLY A 455 7.93 16.46 22.04
N ASN A 456 8.37 17.07 20.93
CA ASN A 456 7.61 18.08 20.20
C ASN A 456 6.31 17.50 19.62
N ARG A 457 6.39 16.31 19.02
CA ARG A 457 5.20 15.59 18.55
C ARG A 457 4.17 15.36 19.68
N ALA A 458 4.63 14.86 20.81
CA ALA A 458 3.76 14.58 21.96
C ALA A 458 3.09 15.87 22.48
N ARG A 459 3.82 16.99 22.55
CA ARG A 459 3.29 18.29 22.92
C ARG A 459 2.22 18.79 21.95
N MET A 460 2.46 18.69 20.65
CA MET A 460 1.47 19.07 19.64
C MET A 460 0.19 18.25 19.77
N MET A 461 0.32 16.93 19.96
CA MET A 461 -0.85 16.05 20.17
C MET A 461 -1.62 16.41 21.44
N LEU A 462 -0.93 16.76 22.52
CA LEU A 462 -1.57 17.20 23.76
C LEU A 462 -2.36 18.50 23.55
N ILE A 463 -1.77 19.48 22.87
CA ILE A 463 -2.45 20.75 22.56
C ILE A 463 -3.72 20.51 21.74
N LEU A 464 -3.69 19.60 20.75
CA LEU A 464 -4.87 19.26 19.94
C LEU A 464 -5.95 18.53 20.75
N GLN A 465 -5.57 17.71 21.73
CA GLN A 465 -6.52 17.05 22.64
C GLN A 465 -7.18 18.06 23.58
N GLU A 466 -6.39 18.95 24.17
CA GLU A 466 -6.91 20.01 25.04
C GLU A 466 -7.79 21.01 24.27
N GLU A 467 -7.45 21.32 23.00
CA GLU A 467 -8.34 22.12 22.12
C GLU A 467 -9.72 21.49 21.99
N ALA A 468 -9.79 20.16 21.77
CA ALA A 468 -11.07 19.48 21.62
C ALA A 468 -11.96 19.62 22.87
N GLU A 469 -11.36 19.58 24.06
CA GLU A 469 -12.07 19.83 25.33
C GLU A 469 -12.53 21.29 25.44
N LEU A 470 -11.66 22.24 25.06
CA LEU A 470 -11.98 23.68 25.08
C LEU A 470 -13.06 24.02 24.03
N GLU A 471 -13.07 23.39 22.86
CA GLU A 471 -14.13 23.59 21.86
C GLU A 471 -15.53 23.24 22.41
N GLU A 472 -15.66 22.20 23.23
CA GLU A 472 -16.93 21.87 23.87
C GLU A 472 -17.38 22.97 24.85
N ILE A 473 -16.44 23.58 25.59
CA ILE A 473 -16.73 24.71 26.46
C ILE A 473 -17.15 25.93 25.64
N VAL A 474 -16.42 26.23 24.56
CA VAL A 474 -16.71 27.36 23.67
C VAL A 474 -18.09 27.24 23.04
N LYS A 475 -18.53 26.06 22.64
CA LYS A 475 -19.89 25.83 22.11
C LYS A 475 -20.99 26.17 23.12
N LEU A 476 -20.70 26.02 24.43
CA LEU A 476 -21.70 26.26 25.50
C LEU A 476 -21.72 27.71 25.98
N VAL A 477 -20.56 28.33 26.15
CA VAL A 477 -20.43 29.62 26.84
C VAL A 477 -19.76 30.72 26.01
N GLY A 478 -19.24 30.42 24.82
CA GLY A 478 -18.54 31.35 23.94
C GLY A 478 -17.04 31.51 24.25
N MET A 479 -16.29 32.08 23.29
CA MET A 479 -14.83 32.29 23.39
C MET A 479 -14.45 33.25 24.51
N ASP A 480 -15.28 34.26 24.79
CA ASP A 480 -14.99 35.29 25.80
C ASP A 480 -14.96 34.75 27.24
N ALA A 481 -15.47 33.55 27.45
CA ALA A 481 -15.43 32.88 28.75
C ALA A 481 -14.11 32.15 29.02
N LEU A 482 -13.25 31.99 28.03
CA LEU A 482 -11.95 31.33 28.17
C LEU A 482 -10.91 32.29 28.81
N SER A 483 -10.01 31.70 29.60
CA SER A 483 -8.83 32.43 30.09
C SER A 483 -7.91 32.82 28.92
N SER A 484 -7.06 33.85 29.11
CA SER A 484 -6.07 34.23 28.08
C SER A 484 -5.14 33.10 27.71
N SER A 485 -4.77 32.23 28.67
CA SER A 485 -3.96 31.04 28.43
C SER A 485 -4.70 30.01 27.56
N ASP A 486 -6.00 29.76 27.81
CA ASP A 486 -6.79 28.83 27.00
C ASP A 486 -7.04 29.39 25.59
N ARG A 487 -7.26 30.69 25.45
CA ARG A 487 -7.36 31.35 24.14
C ARG A 487 -6.05 31.26 23.36
N LEU A 488 -4.89 31.45 24.00
CA LEU A 488 -3.59 31.21 23.35
C LEU A 488 -3.45 29.76 22.88
N LYS A 489 -3.85 28.79 23.70
CA LYS A 489 -3.83 27.37 23.37
C LYS A 489 -4.70 27.05 22.13
N MET A 490 -5.92 27.61 22.08
CA MET A 490 -6.81 27.48 20.91
C MET A 490 -6.18 28.05 19.64
N GLU A 491 -5.48 29.19 19.73
CA GLU A 491 -4.81 29.78 18.57
C GLU A 491 -3.59 28.96 18.11
N VAL A 492 -2.83 28.37 19.02
CA VAL A 492 -1.72 27.49 18.71
C VAL A 492 -2.25 26.18 18.08
N ALA A 493 -3.31 25.60 18.63
CA ALA A 493 -3.95 24.43 18.07
C ALA A 493 -4.46 24.70 16.64
N ARG A 494 -5.02 25.89 16.39
CA ARG A 494 -5.40 26.31 15.04
C ARG A 494 -4.20 26.33 14.10
N SER A 495 -3.05 26.87 14.55
CA SER A 495 -1.81 26.85 13.75
C SER A 495 -1.33 25.42 13.48
N ILE A 496 -1.39 24.53 14.46
CA ILE A 496 -1.08 23.10 14.24
C ILE A 496 -1.97 22.49 13.16
N ARG A 497 -3.28 22.73 13.21
CA ARG A 497 -4.23 22.19 12.22
C ARG A 497 -4.04 22.78 10.83
N GLU A 498 -3.99 24.12 10.73
CA GLU A 498 -4.05 24.83 9.45
C GLU A 498 -2.68 24.97 8.79
N ASP A 499 -1.62 25.14 9.58
CA ASP A 499 -0.29 25.42 9.07
C ASP A 499 0.57 24.16 8.98
N PHE A 500 0.40 23.20 9.92
CA PHE A 500 1.18 21.97 9.95
C PHE A 500 0.43 20.77 9.37
N LEU A 501 -0.77 20.44 9.86
CA LEU A 501 -1.49 19.23 9.44
C LEU A 501 -2.14 19.37 8.07
N HIS A 502 -2.65 20.55 7.73
CA HIS A 502 -3.19 20.83 6.40
C HIS A 502 -2.08 20.92 5.38
N GLN A 503 -2.09 20.01 4.40
CA GLN A 503 -1.06 19.87 3.36
C GLN A 503 -1.71 19.75 1.99
N LEU A 504 -1.31 20.61 1.05
CA LEU A 504 -1.91 20.69 -0.28
C LEU A 504 -1.23 19.72 -1.25
N ALA A 505 -1.91 18.65 -1.60
CA ALA A 505 -1.42 17.59 -2.50
C ALA A 505 -0.99 18.09 -3.89
N PHE A 506 -1.62 19.17 -4.38
CA PHE A 506 -1.38 19.71 -5.73
C PHE A 506 -0.53 20.99 -5.74
N HIS A 507 0.05 21.38 -4.61
CA HIS A 507 0.95 22.53 -4.54
C HIS A 507 2.40 22.09 -4.76
N GLU A 508 3.17 22.82 -5.57
CA GLU A 508 4.54 22.44 -5.97
C GLU A 508 5.48 22.16 -4.79
N VAL A 509 5.39 22.96 -3.71
CA VAL A 509 6.24 22.82 -2.54
C VAL A 509 5.56 22.02 -1.43
N ASP A 510 4.28 22.34 -1.12
CA ASP A 510 3.59 21.79 0.04
C ASP A 510 3.17 20.30 -0.13
N THR A 511 3.15 19.79 -1.37
CA THR A 511 2.78 18.38 -1.65
C THR A 511 3.67 17.36 -0.94
N HIS A 512 4.91 17.75 -0.64
CA HIS A 512 5.90 16.94 0.09
C HIS A 512 6.67 17.82 1.08
N THR A 513 6.93 17.31 2.27
CA THR A 513 7.73 18.00 3.29
C THR A 513 8.76 17.03 3.87
N SER A 514 10.04 17.38 3.79
CA SER A 514 11.11 16.56 4.38
C SER A 514 10.99 16.51 5.91
N LEU A 515 11.49 15.46 6.53
CA LEU A 515 11.49 15.33 8.00
C LEU A 515 12.20 16.49 8.68
N LYS A 516 13.29 16.99 8.10
CA LYS A 516 14.01 18.17 8.62
C LYS A 516 13.12 19.40 8.62
N LYS A 517 12.40 19.66 7.55
CA LYS A 517 11.47 20.80 7.46
C LYS A 517 10.25 20.61 8.38
N GLN A 518 9.76 19.37 8.55
CA GLN A 518 8.71 19.07 9.52
C GLN A 518 9.17 19.42 10.95
N ASP A 519 10.40 19.08 11.32
CA ASP A 519 10.99 19.42 12.64
C ASP A 519 11.07 20.93 12.84
N PHE A 520 11.49 21.68 11.82
CA PHE A 520 11.51 23.15 11.87
C PHE A 520 10.10 23.74 12.08
N MET A 521 9.11 23.23 11.37
CA MET A 521 7.72 23.67 11.53
C MET A 521 7.19 23.42 12.93
N MET A 522 7.43 22.24 13.49
CA MET A 522 7.05 21.93 14.88
C MET A 522 7.72 22.88 15.86
N LYS A 523 9.02 23.09 15.71
CA LYS A 523 9.80 23.99 16.59
C LYS A 523 9.31 25.43 16.52
N LEU A 524 9.00 25.96 15.34
CA LEU A 524 8.48 27.33 15.22
C LEU A 524 7.14 27.51 15.92
N ILE A 525 6.21 26.56 15.78
CA ILE A 525 4.90 26.64 16.43
C ILE A 525 5.04 26.51 17.94
N LEU A 526 5.85 25.59 18.42
CA LEU A 526 6.04 25.38 19.86
C LEU A 526 6.87 26.48 20.51
N ASP A 527 7.89 27.05 19.85
CA ASP A 527 8.67 28.18 20.33
C ASP A 527 7.80 29.44 20.46
N TYR A 528 6.90 29.68 19.47
CA TYR A 528 5.88 30.71 19.60
C TYR A 528 5.01 30.47 20.84
N TYR A 529 4.50 29.24 21.04
CA TYR A 529 3.65 28.91 22.19
C TYR A 529 4.36 29.17 23.53
N ASP A 530 5.60 28.69 23.68
CA ASP A 530 6.38 28.83 24.91
C ASP A 530 6.67 30.31 25.24
N LYS A 531 7.11 31.06 24.24
CA LYS A 531 7.43 32.49 24.42
C LYS A 531 6.19 33.33 24.63
N ALA A 532 5.09 33.06 23.93
CA ALA A 532 3.83 33.78 24.15
C ALA A 532 3.22 33.45 25.51
N THR A 533 3.36 32.23 26.02
CA THR A 533 2.95 31.87 27.38
C THR A 533 3.75 32.66 28.41
N GLY A 534 5.07 32.74 28.26
CA GLY A 534 5.91 33.55 29.12
C GLY A 534 5.57 35.05 29.08
N ALA A 535 5.23 35.60 27.91
CA ALA A 535 4.80 36.98 27.77
C ALA A 535 3.44 37.24 28.47
N LEU A 536 2.47 36.28 28.35
CA LEU A 536 1.21 36.36 29.10
C LEU A 536 1.42 36.41 30.62
N GLU A 537 2.35 35.59 31.14
CA GLU A 537 2.71 35.60 32.58
C GLU A 537 3.33 36.92 33.03
N MET A 538 4.00 37.64 32.11
CA MET A 538 4.53 38.99 32.34
C MET A 538 3.49 40.10 32.13
N GLY A 539 2.25 39.76 31.73
CA GLY A 539 1.15 40.71 31.63
C GLY A 539 0.79 41.14 30.21
N ALA A 540 1.42 40.57 29.18
CA ALA A 540 1.11 40.91 27.80
C ALA A 540 -0.36 40.59 27.42
N ASP A 541 -0.97 41.44 26.59
CA ASP A 541 -2.33 41.25 26.10
C ASP A 541 -2.41 40.11 25.08
N ILE A 542 -3.38 39.24 25.26
CA ILE A 542 -3.59 38.09 24.36
C ILE A 542 -3.88 38.54 22.91
N GLU A 543 -4.65 39.59 22.70
CA GLU A 543 -4.98 40.08 21.36
C GLU A 543 -3.72 40.59 20.65
N ALA A 544 -2.80 41.23 21.36
CA ALA A 544 -1.53 41.68 20.81
C ALA A 544 -0.62 40.50 20.44
N LEU A 545 -0.58 39.45 21.26
CA LEU A 545 0.18 38.22 20.97
C LEU A 545 -0.37 37.47 19.72
N VAL A 546 -1.69 37.40 19.62
CA VAL A 546 -2.35 36.77 18.47
C VAL A 546 -2.15 37.58 17.19
N ALA A 547 -2.00 38.89 17.26
CA ALA A 547 -1.80 39.79 16.13
C ALA A 547 -0.33 39.94 15.68
N LEU A 548 0.63 39.27 16.31
CA LEU A 548 2.06 39.35 15.93
C LEU A 548 2.27 38.98 14.44
N PRO A 549 2.95 39.84 13.65
CA PRO A 549 3.20 39.62 12.24
C PRO A 549 3.98 38.32 11.94
N VAL A 550 4.85 37.89 12.85
CA VAL A 550 5.64 36.67 12.71
C VAL A 550 4.77 35.42 12.57
N ARG A 551 3.55 35.42 13.11
CA ARG A 551 2.61 34.29 12.99
C ARG A 551 2.24 33.99 11.53
N GLU A 552 2.08 35.03 10.70
CA GLU A 552 1.83 34.83 9.26
C GLU A 552 3.02 34.13 8.60
N LYS A 553 4.26 34.48 8.99
CA LYS A 553 5.45 33.81 8.44
C LYS A 553 5.56 32.36 8.91
N ILE A 554 5.23 32.07 10.18
CA ILE A 554 5.15 30.70 10.69
C ILE A 554 4.16 29.88 9.86
N GLY A 555 2.95 30.42 9.62
CA GLY A 555 1.92 29.74 8.82
C GLY A 555 2.30 29.55 7.34
N ARG A 556 3.10 30.45 6.78
CA ARG A 556 3.59 30.36 5.40
C ARG A 556 4.85 29.53 5.23
N PHE A 557 5.48 29.08 6.30
CA PHE A 557 6.71 28.30 6.25
C PHE A 557 6.53 27.00 5.43
N LYS A 558 5.34 26.43 5.38
CA LYS A 558 5.02 25.26 4.56
C LYS A 558 5.28 25.47 3.06
N TYR A 559 5.28 26.71 2.56
CA TYR A 559 5.54 27.08 1.17
C TYR A 559 7.02 27.46 0.90
N VAL A 560 7.86 27.48 1.93
CA VAL A 560 9.31 27.69 1.78
C VAL A 560 9.93 26.45 1.15
N THR A 561 10.86 26.63 0.20
CA THR A 561 11.56 25.50 -0.45
C THR A 561 12.44 24.75 0.56
N GLU A 562 12.79 23.50 0.27
CA GLU A 562 13.69 22.73 1.15
C GLU A 562 15.08 23.40 1.28
N ASP A 563 15.58 24.02 0.23
CA ASP A 563 16.89 24.70 0.20
C ASP A 563 16.93 25.95 1.08
N ASP A 564 15.81 26.66 1.17
CA ASP A 564 15.70 27.91 1.94
C ASP A 564 15.22 27.68 3.38
N ALA A 565 14.74 26.48 3.70
CA ALA A 565 14.06 26.19 4.95
C ALA A 565 14.91 26.48 6.20
N GLU A 566 16.21 26.18 6.19
CA GLU A 566 17.08 26.42 7.34
C GLU A 566 17.32 27.91 7.59
N ASN A 567 17.53 28.70 6.53
CA ASN A 567 17.73 30.14 6.62
C ASN A 567 16.47 30.84 7.11
N GLU A 568 15.31 30.45 6.56
CA GLU A 568 14.04 31.05 6.94
C GLU A 568 13.62 30.64 8.36
N PHE A 569 13.93 29.43 8.80
CA PHE A 569 13.74 29.00 10.19
C PHE A 569 14.47 29.92 11.18
N VAL A 570 15.75 30.20 10.95
CA VAL A 570 16.56 31.09 11.78
C VAL A 570 16.02 32.54 11.74
N SER A 571 15.64 33.02 10.56
CA SER A 571 15.08 34.36 10.35
C SER A 571 13.78 34.54 11.13
N ILE A 572 12.85 33.60 11.04
CA ILE A 572 11.56 33.65 11.76
C ILE A 572 11.76 33.55 13.27
N GLY A 573 12.67 32.69 13.75
CA GLY A 573 13.01 32.59 15.18
C GLY A 573 13.56 33.89 15.75
N ALA A 574 14.44 34.59 15.01
CA ALA A 574 14.96 35.89 15.40
C ALA A 574 13.87 36.97 15.39
N GLN A 575 12.99 36.99 14.39
CA GLN A 575 11.86 37.90 14.30
C GLN A 575 10.88 37.70 15.46
N LEU A 576 10.56 36.47 15.82
CA LEU A 576 9.70 36.14 16.95
C LEU A 576 10.27 36.71 18.26
N ALA A 577 11.55 36.50 18.51
CA ALA A 577 12.20 37.03 19.69
C ALA A 577 12.18 38.57 19.73
N PHE A 578 12.40 39.23 18.59
CA PHE A 578 12.39 40.67 18.44
C PHE A 578 10.98 41.27 18.70
N GLU A 579 9.95 40.73 18.00
CA GLU A 579 8.57 41.25 18.14
C GLU A 579 8.02 41.11 19.56
N LEU A 580 8.31 39.99 20.24
CA LEU A 580 7.92 39.78 21.63
C LEU A 580 8.65 40.75 22.57
N SER A 581 9.94 41.01 22.35
CA SER A 581 10.67 41.97 23.15
C SER A 581 10.15 43.41 22.98
N GLU A 582 9.75 43.80 21.76
CA GLU A 582 9.10 45.08 21.49
C GLU A 582 7.73 45.21 22.16
N LEU A 583 6.95 44.11 22.18
CA LEU A 583 5.64 44.09 22.80
C LEU A 583 5.76 44.32 24.31
N LEU A 584 6.64 43.60 24.98
CA LEU A 584 6.86 43.72 26.42
C LEU A 584 7.41 45.09 26.81
N ASN A 585 8.28 45.70 25.98
CA ASN A 585 8.82 47.04 26.26
C ASN A 585 7.83 48.18 26.02
N LYS A 586 6.70 47.97 25.35
CA LYS A 586 5.64 48.97 25.14
C LYS A 586 4.62 49.00 26.27
N GLU A 587 4.57 47.96 27.08
CA GLU A 587 3.64 47.82 28.20
C GLU A 587 4.27 48.30 29.56
N ASP A 588 5.61 48.53 29.62
CA ASP A 588 6.30 49.26 30.66
C ASP A 588 6.24 50.79 30.41
#